data_5e8caa2ecc9d323bc36238571af42e07
#
_entry.id   5e8caa2ecc9d323bc36238571af42e07
#
_cell.length_a   1.000
_cell.length_b   1.000
_cell.length_c   1.000
_cell.angle_alpha   90.00
_cell.angle_beta   90.00
_cell.angle_gamma   90.00
#
_symmetry.space_group_name_H-M   'P 1'
#
loop_
_entity.id
_entity.type
_entity.pdbx_description
1 polymer ?
#
loop_
_entity_poly.entity_id
_entity_poly.type
_entity_poly.pdbx_seq_one_letter_code
_entity_poly.pdbx_strand_id
1 'polypeptide(L)'
;RRSLREFTKAAWPTIEPGSEYTSGWHLDAISDHLEAVIDGSIKRLIINIPPRHSKSISTAVVLPAWTWATQPSKKFLYASYSASLSIRDSTKCRRLIDSPWYQAHFGDKFHLSGDMNQKSRFENSENGIRLSTSVAGSLTGEGGDCIVLDDVNNVVEADSQKVRQGVIDWWDQAMQSRLNDPKTGAFIVIQQRVNEQDLTGHILANELGNEWDHLVLPARYEIGHPTPVRSSLGFTDPRTEEGELLWPERFGEKELSTLERGLGSYAAAGQLQQRPSPKGGGILKSSWWVPWEKEDLPDNIE
;
A
#
# COMPACT_ATOMS: atom_id res chain seq x y z
N ARG A 1 6.83 -11.57 -22.04
CA ARG A 1 6.67 -10.56 -21.00
C ARG A 1 7.37 -11.08 -19.75
N ARG A 2 8.41 -10.41 -19.26
CA ARG A 2 8.96 -10.76 -17.95
C ARG A 2 7.94 -10.39 -16.88
N SER A 3 7.76 -11.21 -15.87
CA SER A 3 6.88 -10.92 -14.75
C SER A 3 7.35 -9.67 -13.99
N LEU A 4 6.44 -8.98 -13.30
CA LEU A 4 6.77 -7.82 -12.48
C LEU A 4 7.81 -8.19 -11.40
N ARG A 5 7.71 -9.40 -10.84
CA ARG A 5 8.68 -9.95 -9.89
C ARG A 5 10.09 -10.03 -10.48
N GLU A 6 10.23 -10.64 -11.68
CA GLU A 6 11.53 -10.76 -12.34
C GLU A 6 12.08 -9.39 -12.74
N PHE A 7 11.22 -8.49 -13.21
CA PHE A 7 11.60 -7.12 -13.49
C PHE A 7 12.10 -6.41 -12.24
N THR A 8 11.39 -6.53 -11.12
CA THR A 8 11.77 -5.94 -9.82
C THR A 8 13.17 -6.41 -9.40
N LYS A 9 13.40 -7.72 -9.44
CA LYS A 9 14.69 -8.30 -9.08
C LYS A 9 15.82 -7.79 -9.98
N ALA A 10 15.59 -7.71 -11.29
CA ALA A 10 16.58 -7.24 -12.25
C ALA A 10 16.84 -5.72 -12.14
N ALA A 11 15.81 -4.93 -11.80
CA ALA A 11 15.90 -3.48 -11.63
C ALA A 11 16.50 -3.07 -10.27
N TRP A 12 16.50 -3.96 -9.28
CA TRP A 12 16.87 -3.64 -7.89
C TRP A 12 18.22 -2.96 -7.73
N PRO A 13 19.31 -3.42 -8.38
CA PRO A 13 20.61 -2.75 -8.28
C PRO A 13 20.59 -1.28 -8.75
N THR A 14 19.65 -0.93 -9.63
CA THR A 14 19.45 0.45 -10.09
C THR A 14 18.61 1.27 -9.10
N ILE A 15 17.61 0.63 -8.48
CA ILE A 15 16.68 1.30 -7.56
C ILE A 15 17.33 1.52 -6.19
N GLU A 16 18.02 0.52 -5.68
CA GLU A 16 18.66 0.50 -4.36
C GLU A 16 20.09 -0.07 -4.47
N PRO A 17 21.04 0.70 -5.03
CA PRO A 17 22.41 0.21 -5.31
C PRO A 17 23.21 -0.15 -4.04
N GLY A 18 22.76 0.30 -2.86
CA GLY A 18 23.40 0.01 -1.58
C GLY A 18 22.88 -1.22 -0.85
N SER A 19 21.93 -1.97 -1.43
CA SER A 19 21.32 -3.13 -0.78
C SER A 19 21.04 -4.26 -1.76
N GLU A 20 21.17 -5.50 -1.29
CA GLU A 20 20.79 -6.67 -2.04
C GLU A 20 19.25 -6.84 -2.05
N TYR A 21 18.73 -7.41 -3.14
CA TYR A 21 17.33 -7.78 -3.22
C TYR A 21 17.05 -8.97 -2.30
N THR A 22 16.23 -8.76 -1.32
CA THR A 22 15.73 -9.83 -0.45
C THR A 22 14.37 -10.28 -0.95
N SER A 23 14.25 -11.53 -1.36
CA SER A 23 12.98 -12.12 -1.81
C SER A 23 12.03 -12.34 -0.62
N GLY A 24 10.75 -12.43 -0.92
CA GLY A 24 9.71 -12.81 0.04
C GLY A 24 8.43 -13.12 -0.71
N TRP A 25 7.70 -14.17 -0.30
CA TRP A 25 6.46 -14.60 -0.94
C TRP A 25 5.40 -13.49 -1.01
N HIS A 26 5.40 -12.57 -0.05
CA HIS A 26 4.49 -11.41 -0.04
C HIS A 26 4.78 -10.44 -1.20
N LEU A 27 6.05 -10.31 -1.63
CA LEU A 27 6.42 -9.52 -2.81
C LEU A 27 5.93 -10.19 -4.09
N ASP A 28 5.91 -11.52 -4.11
CA ASP A 28 5.35 -12.30 -5.21
C ASP A 28 3.83 -12.11 -5.27
N ALA A 29 3.14 -12.24 -4.15
CA ALA A 29 1.70 -12.00 -4.05
C ALA A 29 1.31 -10.57 -4.48
N ILE A 30 2.05 -9.56 -4.04
CA ILE A 30 1.86 -8.17 -4.47
C ILE A 30 2.07 -8.06 -5.98
N SER A 31 3.13 -8.66 -6.52
CA SER A 31 3.44 -8.59 -7.96
C SER A 31 2.32 -9.20 -8.79
N ASP A 32 1.81 -10.37 -8.42
CA ASP A 32 0.74 -11.07 -9.13
C ASP A 32 -0.55 -10.22 -9.17
N HIS A 33 -0.92 -9.60 -8.04
CA HIS A 33 -2.10 -8.72 -7.98
C HIS A 33 -1.89 -7.42 -8.79
N LEU A 34 -0.70 -6.84 -8.77
CA LEU A 34 -0.39 -5.66 -9.58
C LEU A 34 -0.37 -5.98 -11.08
N GLU A 35 0.11 -7.16 -11.49
CA GLU A 35 0.01 -7.64 -12.87
C GLU A 35 -1.46 -7.78 -13.30
N ALA A 36 -2.31 -8.35 -12.45
CA ALA A 36 -3.73 -8.48 -12.68
C ALA A 36 -4.47 -7.12 -12.76
N VAL A 37 -3.98 -6.10 -12.06
CA VAL A 37 -4.49 -4.73 -12.23
C VAL A 37 -4.13 -4.19 -13.61
N ILE A 38 -2.91 -4.40 -14.07
CA ILE A 38 -2.45 -3.85 -15.37
C ILE A 38 -3.09 -4.59 -16.56
N ASP A 39 -3.37 -5.87 -16.43
CA ASP A 39 -4.07 -6.62 -17.49
C ASP A 39 -5.60 -6.44 -17.46
N GLY A 40 -6.14 -5.80 -16.40
CA GLY A 40 -7.56 -5.45 -16.25
C GLY A 40 -8.40 -6.53 -15.57
N SER A 41 -7.81 -7.62 -15.10
CA SER A 41 -8.50 -8.68 -14.33
C SER A 41 -8.96 -8.16 -12.96
N ILE A 42 -8.17 -7.27 -12.33
CA ILE A 42 -8.51 -6.57 -11.08
C ILE A 42 -8.63 -5.08 -11.37
N LYS A 43 -9.75 -4.48 -10.98
CA LYS A 43 -9.98 -3.02 -11.13
C LYS A 43 -9.95 -2.26 -9.81
N ARG A 44 -10.08 -2.95 -8.71
CA ARG A 44 -10.16 -2.39 -7.36
C ARG A 44 -9.30 -3.24 -6.44
N LEU A 45 -8.15 -2.72 -6.01
CA LEU A 45 -7.19 -3.45 -5.19
C LEU A 45 -6.84 -2.68 -3.93
N ILE A 46 -7.00 -3.31 -2.78
CA ILE A 46 -6.47 -2.83 -1.50
C ILE A 46 -5.34 -3.77 -1.07
N ILE A 47 -4.21 -3.19 -0.67
CA ILE A 47 -3.09 -3.92 -0.09
C ILE A 47 -2.79 -3.31 1.29
N ASN A 48 -3.00 -4.07 2.34
CA ASN A 48 -2.59 -3.69 3.69
C ASN A 48 -1.38 -4.50 4.11
N ILE A 49 -0.27 -3.79 4.38
CA ILE A 49 1.03 -4.40 4.66
C ILE A 49 1.84 -3.50 5.61
N PRO A 50 2.67 -4.05 6.49
CA PRO A 50 3.49 -3.27 7.42
C PRO A 50 4.42 -2.26 6.74
N PRO A 51 4.91 -1.26 7.48
CA PRO A 51 5.94 -0.35 6.98
C PRO A 51 7.22 -1.10 6.62
N ARG A 52 7.99 -0.57 5.67
CA ARG A 52 9.28 -1.11 5.22
C ARG A 52 9.24 -2.47 4.51
N HIS A 53 8.08 -2.95 4.12
CA HIS A 53 7.88 -4.17 3.32
C HIS A 53 7.78 -3.88 1.81
N SER A 54 8.54 -2.92 1.31
CA SER A 54 8.71 -2.56 -0.12
C SER A 54 7.45 -2.09 -0.86
N LYS A 55 6.37 -1.75 -0.15
CA LYS A 55 5.09 -1.34 -0.75
C LYS A 55 5.21 -0.22 -1.78
N SER A 56 5.81 0.92 -1.41
CA SER A 56 5.96 2.08 -2.32
C SER A 56 6.92 1.79 -3.47
N ILE A 57 7.97 0.97 -3.25
CA ILE A 57 8.88 0.57 -4.34
C ILE A 57 8.10 -0.25 -5.38
N SER A 58 7.31 -1.22 -4.94
CA SER A 58 6.55 -2.09 -5.85
C SER A 58 5.51 -1.29 -6.65
N THR A 59 4.72 -0.45 -5.98
CA THR A 59 3.59 0.26 -6.62
C THR A 59 3.99 1.57 -7.28
N ALA A 60 4.87 2.37 -6.66
CA ALA A 60 5.12 3.73 -7.13
C ALA A 60 6.40 3.88 -7.95
N VAL A 61 7.32 2.92 -7.90
CA VAL A 61 8.59 2.95 -8.65
C VAL A 61 8.60 1.89 -9.76
N VAL A 62 8.38 0.65 -9.40
CA VAL A 62 8.55 -0.49 -10.31
C VAL A 62 7.35 -0.64 -11.24
N LEU A 63 6.13 -0.60 -10.71
CA LEU A 63 4.90 -0.81 -11.49
C LEU A 63 4.80 0.10 -12.72
N PRO A 64 4.96 1.44 -12.64
CA PRO A 64 4.86 2.28 -13.82
C PRO A 64 6.00 2.03 -14.82
N ALA A 65 7.23 1.80 -14.37
CA ALA A 65 8.35 1.50 -15.24
C ALA A 65 8.16 0.17 -15.98
N TRP A 66 7.72 -0.88 -15.28
CA TRP A 66 7.41 -2.17 -15.88
C TRP A 66 6.23 -2.10 -16.85
N THR A 67 5.18 -1.37 -16.49
CA THR A 67 4.02 -1.20 -17.36
C THR A 67 4.41 -0.52 -18.68
N TRP A 68 5.18 0.55 -18.61
CA TRP A 68 5.59 1.28 -19.81
C TRP A 68 6.50 0.48 -20.74
N ALA A 69 7.19 -0.54 -20.25
CA ALA A 69 7.94 -1.46 -21.12
C ALA A 69 7.04 -2.21 -22.13
N THR A 70 5.73 -2.30 -21.87
CA THR A 70 4.76 -2.99 -22.75
C THR A 70 3.52 -2.16 -23.11
N GLN A 71 3.16 -1.20 -22.30
CA GLN A 71 2.01 -0.29 -22.46
C GLN A 71 2.47 1.15 -22.19
N PRO A 72 3.30 1.74 -23.06
CA PRO A 72 3.93 3.03 -22.80
C PRO A 72 2.91 4.19 -22.71
N SER A 73 1.72 4.07 -23.32
CA SER A 73 0.67 5.09 -23.27
C SER A 73 -0.11 5.13 -21.96
N LYS A 74 0.11 4.18 -21.03
CA LYS A 74 -0.65 4.09 -19.78
C LYS A 74 -0.39 5.32 -18.90
N LYS A 75 -1.47 5.91 -18.36
CA LYS A 75 -1.41 7.11 -17.51
C LYS A 75 -1.61 6.73 -16.05
N PHE A 76 -0.65 7.15 -15.22
CA PHE A 76 -0.64 6.89 -13.79
C PHE A 76 -0.82 8.18 -12.99
N LEU A 77 -1.72 8.14 -12.00
CA LEU A 77 -1.85 9.17 -10.98
C LEU A 77 -1.50 8.56 -9.61
N TYR A 78 -0.57 9.19 -8.91
CA TYR A 78 -0.12 8.78 -7.58
C TYR A 78 -0.47 9.84 -6.54
N ALA A 79 -1.04 9.41 -5.41
CA ALA A 79 -1.26 10.28 -4.28
C ALA A 79 -0.78 9.62 -2.97
N SER A 80 -0.24 10.44 -2.06
CA SER A 80 0.16 10.05 -0.72
C SER A 80 -0.28 11.14 0.27
N TYR A 81 -0.20 10.89 1.59
CA TYR A 81 -0.48 11.95 2.57
C TYR A 81 0.48 13.15 2.42
N SER A 82 1.65 12.95 1.83
CA SER A 82 2.67 13.98 1.65
C SER A 82 3.15 14.05 0.19
N ALA A 83 3.14 15.26 -0.38
CA ALA A 83 3.69 15.51 -1.72
C ALA A 83 5.18 15.13 -1.81
N SER A 84 5.96 15.34 -0.75
CA SER A 84 7.39 15.00 -0.73
C SER A 84 7.66 13.51 -0.92
N LEU A 85 6.83 12.64 -0.33
CA LEU A 85 6.93 11.18 -0.51
C LEU A 85 6.58 10.78 -1.94
N SER A 86 5.47 11.27 -2.46
CA SER A 86 5.05 10.98 -3.82
C SER A 86 6.08 11.47 -4.86
N ILE A 87 6.70 12.63 -4.65
CA ILE A 87 7.78 13.16 -5.50
C ILE A 87 9.07 12.37 -5.36
N ARG A 88 9.42 11.89 -4.17
CA ARG A 88 10.58 11.00 -3.94
C ARG A 88 10.48 9.76 -4.82
N ASP A 89 9.33 9.09 -4.77
CA ASP A 89 9.10 7.85 -5.50
C ASP A 89 8.96 8.08 -7.01
N SER A 90 8.38 9.21 -7.41
CA SER A 90 8.40 9.71 -8.79
C SER A 90 9.83 9.87 -9.32
N THR A 91 10.69 10.49 -8.52
CA THR A 91 12.10 10.71 -8.90
C THR A 91 12.85 9.38 -9.03
N LYS A 92 12.60 8.41 -8.15
CA LYS A 92 13.18 7.05 -8.26
C LYS A 92 12.69 6.33 -9.52
N CYS A 93 11.39 6.37 -9.81
CA CYS A 93 10.82 5.79 -11.01
C CYS A 93 11.46 6.39 -12.29
N ARG A 94 11.55 7.72 -12.35
CA ARG A 94 12.17 8.40 -13.49
C ARG A 94 13.63 8.02 -13.66
N ARG A 95 14.41 7.97 -12.57
CA ARG A 95 15.81 7.52 -12.60
C ARG A 95 15.96 6.07 -13.07
N LEU A 96 15.03 5.20 -12.68
CA LEU A 96 15.01 3.83 -13.18
C LEU A 96 14.80 3.80 -14.68
N ILE A 97 13.83 4.54 -15.21
CA ILE A 97 13.54 4.62 -16.64
C ILE A 97 14.72 5.23 -17.42
N ASP A 98 15.37 6.28 -16.91
CA ASP A 98 16.53 6.92 -17.52
C ASP A 98 17.83 6.11 -17.39
N SER A 99 17.83 5.03 -16.59
CA SER A 99 19.03 4.26 -16.35
C SER A 99 19.56 3.54 -17.60
N PRO A 100 20.89 3.33 -17.72
CA PRO A 100 21.47 2.55 -18.82
C PRO A 100 20.89 1.13 -18.90
N TRP A 101 20.59 0.53 -17.73
CA TRP A 101 19.96 -0.79 -17.68
C TRP A 101 18.58 -0.79 -18.34
N TYR A 102 17.71 0.15 -17.98
CA TYR A 102 16.36 0.22 -18.56
C TYR A 102 16.40 0.56 -20.05
N GLN A 103 17.23 1.55 -20.43
CA GLN A 103 17.36 1.99 -21.80
C GLN A 103 17.91 0.89 -22.74
N ALA A 104 18.84 0.08 -22.25
CA ALA A 104 19.35 -1.07 -23.02
C ALA A 104 18.29 -2.15 -23.29
N HIS A 105 17.26 -2.26 -22.44
CA HIS A 105 16.22 -3.29 -22.56
C HIS A 105 14.92 -2.80 -23.20
N PHE A 106 14.57 -1.52 -23.01
CA PHE A 106 13.25 -0.97 -23.34
C PHE A 106 13.32 0.41 -24.02
N GLY A 107 14.49 0.97 -24.24
CA GLY A 107 14.66 2.31 -24.82
C GLY A 107 14.16 2.44 -26.27
N ASP A 108 13.91 1.32 -26.95
CA ASP A 108 13.26 1.27 -28.27
C ASP A 108 11.75 1.48 -28.23
N LYS A 109 11.11 1.41 -27.06
CA LYS A 109 9.65 1.50 -26.88
C LYS A 109 9.16 2.93 -26.75
N PHE A 110 9.92 3.75 -26.05
CA PHE A 110 9.60 5.16 -25.81
C PHE A 110 10.82 5.90 -25.26
N HIS A 111 10.75 7.22 -25.24
CA HIS A 111 11.68 8.09 -24.53
C HIS A 111 10.91 9.09 -23.65
N LEU A 112 11.52 9.58 -22.59
CA LEU A 112 10.90 10.62 -21.78
C LEU A 112 10.87 11.94 -22.53
N SER A 113 9.75 12.68 -22.44
CA SER A 113 9.59 13.97 -23.04
C SER A 113 10.53 15.00 -22.42
N GLY A 114 11.19 15.82 -23.24
CA GLY A 114 12.05 16.89 -22.76
C GLY A 114 11.25 18.04 -22.13
N ASP A 115 10.07 18.32 -22.66
CA ASP A 115 9.24 19.49 -22.27
C ASP A 115 8.49 19.28 -20.95
N MET A 116 8.06 18.05 -20.67
CA MET A 116 7.32 17.67 -19.47
C MET A 116 8.05 16.60 -18.67
N ASN A 117 9.16 17.00 -18.05
CA ASN A 117 10.04 16.12 -17.28
C ASN A 117 10.33 16.69 -15.87
N GLN A 118 9.25 16.97 -15.14
CA GLN A 118 9.32 17.49 -13.78
C GLN A 118 9.29 16.34 -12.76
N LYS A 119 9.72 16.62 -11.52
CA LYS A 119 9.70 15.64 -10.43
C LYS A 119 8.28 15.19 -10.04
N SER A 120 7.29 16.07 -10.16
CA SER A 120 5.89 15.76 -9.85
C SER A 120 5.11 15.25 -11.06
N ARG A 121 5.56 15.53 -12.27
CA ARG A 121 4.94 15.09 -13.51
C ARG A 121 5.99 14.84 -14.58
N PHE A 122 5.98 13.70 -15.20
CA PHE A 122 6.74 13.43 -16.41
C PHE A 122 5.92 12.59 -17.39
N GLU A 123 6.25 12.75 -18.66
CA GLU A 123 5.54 12.16 -19.78
C GLU A 123 6.53 11.44 -20.69
N ASN A 124 6.03 10.55 -21.51
CA ASN A 124 6.81 9.87 -22.54
C ASN A 124 6.26 10.13 -23.94
N SER A 125 7.04 9.77 -24.98
CA SER A 125 6.71 9.97 -26.39
C SER A 125 5.41 9.28 -26.85
N GLU A 126 4.92 8.30 -26.09
CA GLU A 126 3.71 7.55 -26.37
C GLU A 126 2.49 8.06 -25.57
N ASN A 127 2.55 9.31 -25.07
CA ASN A 127 1.52 9.95 -24.24
C ASN A 127 1.25 9.27 -22.88
N GLY A 128 2.15 8.44 -22.40
CA GLY A 128 2.12 7.95 -21.03
C GLY A 128 2.45 9.08 -20.06
N ILE A 129 1.74 9.14 -18.95
CA ILE A 129 1.88 10.19 -17.93
C ILE A 129 2.08 9.53 -16.57
N ARG A 130 3.02 10.06 -15.79
CA ARG A 130 3.12 9.80 -14.36
C ARG A 130 2.99 11.10 -13.59
N LEU A 131 1.85 11.27 -12.93
CA LEU A 131 1.54 12.43 -12.09
C LEU A 131 1.64 12.06 -10.62
N SER A 132 2.24 12.90 -9.81
CA SER A 132 2.37 12.76 -8.35
C SER A 132 1.75 13.93 -7.63
N THR A 133 0.90 13.63 -6.64
CA THR A 133 0.21 14.62 -5.82
C THR A 133 0.17 14.19 -4.35
N SER A 134 -0.53 14.95 -3.54
CA SER A 134 -0.87 14.60 -2.16
C SER A 134 -2.38 14.66 -1.94
N VAL A 135 -2.83 14.10 -0.81
CA VAL A 135 -4.19 14.33 -0.31
C VAL A 135 -4.44 15.84 -0.26
N ALA A 136 -5.60 16.28 -0.73
CA ALA A 136 -5.96 17.69 -0.89
C ALA A 136 -5.09 18.51 -1.86
N GLY A 137 -4.16 17.88 -2.59
CA GLY A 137 -3.45 18.53 -3.69
C GLY A 137 -4.40 18.85 -4.86
N SER A 138 -4.08 19.89 -5.64
CA SER A 138 -4.89 20.25 -6.81
C SER A 138 -4.83 19.15 -7.87
N LEU A 139 -6.01 18.64 -8.25
CA LEU A 139 -6.21 17.60 -9.26
C LEU A 139 -7.20 18.03 -10.35
N THR A 140 -7.54 19.33 -10.40
CA THR A 140 -8.51 19.83 -11.38
C THR A 140 -8.04 19.55 -12.80
N GLY A 141 -8.85 18.79 -13.55
CA GLY A 141 -8.55 18.42 -14.94
C GLY A 141 -7.58 17.25 -15.12
N GLU A 142 -7.00 16.69 -14.04
CA GLU A 142 -6.09 15.55 -14.12
C GLU A 142 -6.82 14.23 -13.84
N GLY A 143 -6.37 13.16 -14.50
CA GLY A 143 -6.89 11.81 -14.33
C GLY A 143 -5.82 10.75 -14.64
N GLY A 144 -6.20 9.48 -14.47
CA GLY A 144 -5.32 8.34 -14.76
C GLY A 144 -6.08 7.11 -15.21
N ASP A 145 -5.41 6.23 -15.92
CA ASP A 145 -5.91 4.89 -16.24
C ASP A 145 -5.69 3.93 -15.07
N CYS A 146 -4.69 4.24 -14.25
CA CYS A 146 -4.42 3.58 -12.99
C CYS A 146 -4.10 4.63 -11.92
N ILE A 147 -4.87 4.64 -10.85
CA ILE A 147 -4.71 5.57 -9.72
C ILE A 147 -4.20 4.80 -8.53
N VAL A 148 -3.07 5.23 -7.97
CA VAL A 148 -2.41 4.57 -6.85
C VAL A 148 -2.38 5.51 -5.65
N LEU A 149 -2.97 5.07 -4.56
CA LEU A 149 -3.04 5.77 -3.28
C LEU A 149 -2.10 5.06 -2.28
N ASP A 150 -0.95 5.67 -2.02
CA ASP A 150 0.11 5.09 -1.18
C ASP A 150 0.19 5.84 0.16
N ASP A 151 -0.14 5.17 1.26
CA ASP A 151 -0.16 5.72 2.61
C ASP A 151 -0.85 7.11 2.67
N VAL A 152 -2.13 7.19 2.30
CA VAL A 152 -2.87 8.47 2.28
C VAL A 152 -3.26 8.98 3.68
N ASN A 153 -3.23 8.12 4.70
CA ASN A 153 -3.42 8.48 6.08
C ASN A 153 -2.08 8.64 6.80
N ASN A 154 -1.80 9.84 7.32
CA ASN A 154 -0.60 10.09 8.11
C ASN A 154 -0.69 9.39 9.47
N VAL A 155 0.31 8.58 9.81
CA VAL A 155 0.38 7.83 11.08
C VAL A 155 0.29 8.76 12.29
N VAL A 156 0.97 9.91 12.26
CA VAL A 156 1.03 10.84 13.39
C VAL A 156 -0.32 11.50 13.64
N GLU A 157 -1.10 11.73 12.60
CA GLU A 157 -2.39 12.42 12.64
C GLU A 157 -3.59 11.45 12.56
N ALA A 158 -3.34 10.16 12.54
CA ALA A 158 -4.35 9.12 12.33
C ALA A 158 -5.46 9.13 13.41
N ASP A 159 -5.15 9.60 14.62
CA ASP A 159 -6.13 9.72 15.72
C ASP A 159 -7.03 10.96 15.57
N SER A 160 -6.66 11.93 14.75
CA SER A 160 -7.48 13.12 14.50
C SER A 160 -8.66 12.79 13.59
N GLN A 161 -9.88 12.82 14.13
CA GLN A 161 -11.09 12.60 13.33
C GLN A 161 -11.20 13.59 12.17
N LYS A 162 -10.84 14.87 12.40
CA LYS A 162 -10.86 15.90 11.35
C LYS A 162 -9.94 15.57 10.19
N VAL A 163 -8.73 15.07 10.47
CA VAL A 163 -7.76 14.71 9.42
C VAL A 163 -8.23 13.48 8.66
N ARG A 164 -8.70 12.44 9.36
CA ARG A 164 -9.26 11.25 8.70
C ARG A 164 -10.45 11.59 7.81
N GLN A 165 -11.40 12.40 8.34
CA GLN A 165 -12.56 12.84 7.55
C GLN A 165 -12.14 13.61 6.30
N GLY A 166 -11.11 14.44 6.38
CA GLY A 166 -10.56 15.16 5.23
C GLY A 166 -10.03 14.21 4.13
N VAL A 167 -9.42 13.08 4.50
CA VAL A 167 -9.00 12.05 3.53
C VAL A 167 -10.22 11.37 2.89
N ILE A 168 -11.23 11.04 3.68
CA ILE A 168 -12.48 10.43 3.22
C ILE A 168 -13.22 11.36 2.26
N ASP A 169 -13.40 12.63 2.65
CA ASP A 169 -14.06 13.64 1.82
C ASP A 169 -13.33 13.84 0.48
N TRP A 170 -12.00 13.87 0.53
CA TRP A 170 -11.17 13.96 -0.67
C TRP A 170 -11.33 12.72 -1.57
N TRP A 171 -11.39 11.51 -0.99
CA TRP A 171 -11.66 10.29 -1.74
C TRP A 171 -13.05 10.32 -2.39
N ASP A 172 -14.09 10.58 -1.61
CA ASP A 172 -15.48 10.51 -2.06
C ASP A 172 -15.82 11.61 -3.09
N GLN A 173 -15.32 12.84 -2.88
CA GLN A 173 -15.72 13.99 -3.69
C GLN A 173 -14.78 14.28 -4.86
N ALA A 174 -13.52 13.92 -4.76
CA ALA A 174 -12.53 14.28 -5.77
C ALA A 174 -11.94 13.07 -6.50
N MET A 175 -11.48 12.04 -5.76
CA MET A 175 -10.63 11.01 -6.34
C MET A 175 -11.39 9.99 -7.18
N GLN A 176 -12.57 9.57 -6.75
CA GLN A 176 -13.37 8.56 -7.45
C GLN A 176 -13.70 8.94 -8.91
N SER A 177 -13.79 10.23 -9.21
CA SER A 177 -14.09 10.74 -10.55
C SER A 177 -12.86 10.92 -11.44
N ARG A 178 -11.66 10.50 -11.01
CA ARG A 178 -10.39 10.75 -11.72
C ARG A 178 -9.97 9.63 -12.68
N LEU A 179 -10.70 8.54 -12.80
CA LEU A 179 -10.41 7.55 -13.82
C LEU A 179 -10.72 8.12 -15.21
N ASN A 180 -9.76 8.01 -16.14
CA ASN A 180 -9.96 8.42 -17.55
C ASN A 180 -11.10 7.63 -18.21
N ASP A 181 -11.18 6.34 -17.90
CA ASP A 181 -12.29 5.47 -18.30
C ASP A 181 -12.72 4.63 -17.08
N PRO A 182 -13.92 4.82 -16.55
CA PRO A 182 -14.40 4.08 -15.40
C PRO A 182 -14.61 2.58 -15.67
N LYS A 183 -14.70 2.15 -16.94
CA LYS A 183 -14.89 0.75 -17.33
C LYS A 183 -13.60 -0.04 -17.31
N THR A 184 -12.49 0.59 -17.65
CA THR A 184 -11.17 -0.07 -17.81
C THR A 184 -10.13 0.43 -16.82
N GLY A 185 -10.39 1.56 -16.16
CA GLY A 185 -9.49 2.15 -15.18
C GLY A 185 -9.48 1.40 -13.86
N ALA A 186 -8.38 1.51 -13.14
CA ALA A 186 -8.17 0.82 -11.88
C ALA A 186 -7.74 1.74 -10.74
N PHE A 187 -8.15 1.37 -9.51
CA PHE A 187 -7.63 1.94 -8.27
C PHE A 187 -6.81 0.91 -7.52
N ILE A 188 -5.67 1.36 -6.99
CA ILE A 188 -4.84 0.62 -6.04
C ILE A 188 -4.73 1.47 -4.77
N VAL A 189 -5.15 0.94 -3.64
CA VAL A 189 -4.92 1.53 -2.31
C VAL A 189 -3.92 0.66 -1.59
N ILE A 190 -2.73 1.17 -1.33
CA ILE A 190 -1.71 0.44 -0.59
C ILE A 190 -1.29 1.25 0.64
N GLN A 191 -1.47 0.66 1.82
CA GLN A 191 -1.16 1.34 3.07
C GLN A 191 -1.00 0.37 4.23
N GLN A 192 -0.29 0.80 5.27
CA GLN A 192 -0.45 0.21 6.59
C GLN A 192 -1.75 0.71 7.22
N ARG A 193 -2.43 -0.10 8.01
CA ARG A 193 -3.61 0.33 8.75
C ARG A 193 -3.18 1.20 9.93
N VAL A 194 -3.87 2.30 10.13
CA VAL A 194 -3.54 3.26 11.21
C VAL A 194 -4.73 3.57 12.11
N ASN A 195 -5.94 3.33 11.61
CA ASN A 195 -7.20 3.53 12.36
C ASN A 195 -8.29 2.67 11.73
N GLU A 196 -9.32 2.30 12.51
CA GLU A 196 -10.47 1.57 11.97
C GLU A 196 -11.20 2.34 10.87
N GLN A 197 -11.23 3.67 11.01
CA GLN A 197 -11.85 4.61 10.07
C GLN A 197 -10.83 5.27 9.13
N ASP A 198 -9.71 4.62 8.83
CA ASP A 198 -8.82 5.06 7.75
C ASP A 198 -9.45 4.80 6.38
N LEU A 199 -8.80 5.21 5.30
CA LEU A 199 -9.37 5.04 3.96
C LEU A 199 -9.73 3.59 3.65
N THR A 200 -8.89 2.62 4.03
CA THR A 200 -9.25 1.20 3.87
C THR A 200 -10.53 0.84 4.62
N GLY A 201 -10.64 1.25 5.89
CA GLY A 201 -11.85 1.00 6.69
C GLY A 201 -13.09 1.62 6.07
N HIS A 202 -13.00 2.86 5.58
CA HIS A 202 -14.08 3.54 4.89
C HIS A 202 -14.54 2.80 3.62
N ILE A 203 -13.60 2.42 2.76
CA ILE A 203 -13.90 1.69 1.52
C ILE A 203 -14.58 0.34 1.83
N LEU A 204 -14.05 -0.41 2.80
CA LEU A 204 -14.57 -1.73 3.13
C LEU A 204 -15.94 -1.70 3.82
N ALA A 205 -16.26 -0.61 4.51
CA ALA A 205 -17.57 -0.40 5.15
C ALA A 205 -18.66 0.06 4.16
N ASN A 206 -18.29 0.50 2.96
CA ASN A 206 -19.20 0.93 1.92
C ASN A 206 -19.84 -0.30 1.23
N GLU A 207 -21.04 -0.11 0.61
CA GLU A 207 -21.76 -1.15 -0.11
C GLU A 207 -20.91 -1.81 -1.23
N LEU A 208 -20.06 -1.03 -1.89
CA LEU A 208 -19.14 -1.50 -2.93
C LEU A 208 -17.84 -2.10 -2.38
N GLY A 209 -17.65 -2.16 -1.07
CA GLY A 209 -16.44 -2.71 -0.44
C GLY A 209 -16.16 -4.18 -0.81
N ASN A 210 -17.20 -4.93 -1.16
CA ASN A 210 -17.08 -6.33 -1.59
C ASN A 210 -16.55 -6.48 -3.04
N GLU A 211 -16.52 -5.43 -3.83
CA GLU A 211 -15.96 -5.43 -5.19
C GLU A 211 -14.43 -5.25 -5.21
N TRP A 212 -13.82 -5.02 -4.05
CA TRP A 212 -12.39 -4.85 -3.92
C TRP A 212 -11.69 -6.18 -3.61
N ASP A 213 -10.68 -6.49 -4.40
CA ASP A 213 -9.66 -7.45 -3.97
C ASP A 213 -8.90 -6.83 -2.79
N HIS A 214 -8.74 -7.58 -1.71
CA HIS A 214 -8.12 -7.10 -0.49
C HIS A 214 -7.02 -8.05 -0.02
N LEU A 215 -5.78 -7.67 -0.25
CA LEU A 215 -4.60 -8.39 0.20
C LEU A 215 -4.19 -7.87 1.58
N VAL A 216 -4.40 -8.68 2.60
CA VAL A 216 -4.05 -8.37 4.00
C VAL A 216 -2.84 -9.19 4.39
N LEU A 217 -1.73 -8.52 4.71
CA LEU A 217 -0.42 -9.12 4.97
C LEU A 217 0.12 -8.68 6.32
N PRO A 218 -0.33 -9.27 7.44
CA PRO A 218 0.15 -8.93 8.78
C PRO A 218 1.60 -9.37 8.98
N ALA A 219 2.35 -8.65 9.82
CA ALA A 219 3.76 -8.97 10.13
C ALA A 219 3.91 -10.36 10.78
N ARG A 220 2.96 -10.74 11.62
CA ARG A 220 2.81 -12.09 12.17
C ARG A 220 1.52 -12.71 11.68
N TYR A 221 1.55 -13.97 11.33
CA TYR A 221 0.33 -14.71 10.99
C TYR A 221 -0.57 -14.83 12.22
N GLU A 222 -1.85 -14.58 12.04
CA GLU A 222 -2.87 -14.73 13.08
C GLU A 222 -3.97 -15.67 12.58
N ILE A 223 -4.13 -16.80 13.25
CA ILE A 223 -5.25 -17.72 12.98
C ILE A 223 -6.55 -16.99 13.32
N GLY A 224 -7.45 -16.89 12.34
CA GLY A 224 -8.72 -16.18 12.53
C GLY A 224 -8.58 -14.63 12.52
N HIS A 225 -7.60 -14.09 11.78
CA HIS A 225 -7.45 -12.65 11.59
C HIS A 225 -8.82 -12.00 11.22
N PRO A 226 -9.24 -10.90 11.88
CA PRO A 226 -10.59 -10.35 11.74
C PRO A 226 -10.89 -9.83 10.33
N THR A 227 -9.86 -9.56 9.54
CA THR A 227 -10.00 -9.15 8.15
C THR A 227 -9.39 -10.23 7.26
N PRO A 228 -10.21 -11.10 6.65
CA PRO A 228 -9.70 -12.15 5.75
C PRO A 228 -9.20 -11.55 4.44
N VAL A 229 -8.23 -12.22 3.82
CA VAL A 229 -7.82 -11.95 2.45
C VAL A 229 -9.00 -12.22 1.50
N ARG A 230 -9.23 -11.32 0.56
CA ARG A 230 -10.15 -11.50 -0.56
C ARG A 230 -9.36 -11.30 -1.85
N SER A 231 -9.21 -12.34 -2.62
CA SER A 231 -8.45 -12.32 -3.86
C SER A 231 -9.16 -13.08 -4.95
N SER A 232 -9.49 -12.39 -6.04
CA SER A 232 -10.04 -13.01 -7.26
C SER A 232 -9.04 -13.95 -7.96
N LEU A 233 -7.74 -13.84 -7.58
CA LEU A 233 -6.69 -14.75 -8.05
C LEU A 233 -6.63 -16.06 -7.24
N GLY A 234 -7.49 -16.22 -6.22
CA GLY A 234 -7.44 -17.38 -5.34
C GLY A 234 -6.24 -17.42 -4.39
N PHE A 235 -5.59 -16.27 -4.16
CA PHE A 235 -4.47 -16.18 -3.25
C PHE A 235 -4.92 -16.44 -1.80
N THR A 236 -4.14 -17.26 -1.10
CA THR A 236 -4.24 -17.49 0.34
C THR A 236 -2.87 -17.29 0.97
N ASP A 237 -2.83 -16.80 2.21
CA ASP A 237 -1.58 -16.70 2.98
C ASP A 237 -0.95 -18.08 3.13
N PRO A 238 0.30 -18.29 2.72
CA PRO A 238 0.95 -19.61 2.81
C PRO A 238 1.34 -20.00 4.22
N ARG A 239 1.31 -19.08 5.18
CA ARG A 239 1.63 -19.36 6.58
C ARG A 239 0.50 -20.13 7.24
N THR A 240 0.85 -21.00 8.17
CA THR A 240 -0.10 -21.91 8.84
C THR A 240 0.01 -21.89 10.37
N GLU A 241 1.14 -21.38 10.89
CA GLU A 241 1.41 -21.36 12.33
C GLU A 241 1.21 -19.97 12.92
N GLU A 242 0.59 -19.90 14.09
CA GLU A 242 0.38 -18.66 14.81
C GLU A 242 1.72 -17.95 15.09
N GLY A 243 1.81 -16.67 14.76
CA GLY A 243 3.01 -15.87 14.96
C GLY A 243 4.06 -15.99 13.86
N GLU A 244 3.87 -16.82 12.84
CA GLU A 244 4.82 -16.98 11.73
C GLU A 244 5.07 -15.65 11.02
N LEU A 245 6.35 -15.33 10.78
CA LEU A 245 6.77 -14.01 10.28
C LEU A 245 6.47 -13.83 8.79
N LEU A 246 6.11 -12.61 8.41
CA LEU A 246 5.85 -12.23 7.00
C LEU A 246 7.13 -12.25 6.15
N TRP A 247 8.23 -11.77 6.70
CA TRP A 247 9.50 -11.62 6.00
C TRP A 247 10.71 -11.87 6.92
N PRO A 248 10.93 -13.12 7.34
CA PRO A 248 11.95 -13.46 8.32
C PRO A 248 13.38 -13.11 7.88
N GLU A 249 13.65 -13.11 6.57
CA GLU A 249 14.98 -12.76 6.01
C GLU A 249 15.35 -11.31 6.24
N ARG A 250 14.39 -10.42 6.47
CA ARG A 250 14.60 -8.99 6.71
C ARG A 250 14.17 -8.53 8.09
N PHE A 251 13.10 -9.09 8.60
CA PHE A 251 12.53 -8.81 9.91
C PHE A 251 12.43 -10.13 10.68
N GLY A 252 13.54 -10.53 11.28
CA GLY A 252 13.57 -11.68 12.19
C GLY A 252 12.82 -11.41 13.48
N GLU A 253 12.69 -12.41 14.32
CA GLU A 253 11.95 -12.34 15.59
C GLU A 253 12.41 -11.18 16.48
N LYS A 254 13.73 -10.99 16.59
CA LYS A 254 14.33 -9.93 17.41
C LYS A 254 14.00 -8.53 16.90
N GLU A 255 14.10 -8.32 15.60
CA GLU A 255 13.85 -7.03 14.94
C GLU A 255 12.37 -6.67 15.06
N LEU A 256 11.48 -7.63 14.79
CA LEU A 256 10.03 -7.41 14.85
C LEU A 256 9.57 -7.18 16.30
N SER A 257 9.98 -8.00 17.26
CA SER A 257 9.66 -7.81 18.68
C SER A 257 10.19 -6.49 19.25
N THR A 258 11.31 -5.99 18.73
CA THR A 258 11.83 -4.68 19.13
C THR A 258 10.95 -3.56 18.58
N LEU A 259 10.49 -3.68 17.33
CA LEU A 259 9.60 -2.73 16.69
C LEU A 259 8.22 -2.71 17.38
N GLU A 260 7.65 -3.88 17.69
CA GLU A 260 6.39 -4.03 18.40
C GLU A 260 6.42 -3.32 19.77
N ARG A 261 7.49 -3.53 20.54
CA ARG A 261 7.67 -2.85 21.83
C ARG A 261 7.81 -1.33 21.68
N GLY A 262 8.51 -0.89 20.65
CA GLY A 262 8.69 0.54 20.37
C GLY A 262 7.40 1.24 19.96
N LEU A 263 6.55 0.58 19.19
CA LEU A 263 5.25 1.10 18.75
C LEU A 263 4.19 1.04 19.86
N GLY A 264 4.29 0.07 20.76
CA GLY A 264 3.23 -0.25 21.72
C GLY A 264 2.04 -0.98 21.06
N SER A 265 1.19 -1.58 21.89
CA SER A 265 0.13 -2.51 21.42
C SER A 265 -0.85 -1.89 20.43
N TYR A 266 -1.25 -0.65 20.65
CA TYR A 266 -2.21 0.05 19.79
C TYR A 266 -1.67 0.27 18.37
N ALA A 267 -0.50 0.88 18.24
CA ALA A 267 0.11 1.15 16.95
C ALA A 267 0.57 -0.13 16.24
N ALA A 268 1.08 -1.11 17.00
CA ALA A 268 1.47 -2.42 16.44
C ALA A 268 0.25 -3.19 15.88
N ALA A 269 -0.88 -3.18 16.57
CA ALA A 269 -2.11 -3.81 16.07
C ALA A 269 -2.55 -3.24 14.72
N GLY A 270 -2.47 -1.93 14.53
CA GLY A 270 -2.76 -1.28 13.25
C GLY A 270 -1.65 -1.51 12.23
N GLN A 271 -0.48 -0.93 12.48
CA GLN A 271 0.59 -0.82 11.49
C GLN A 271 1.25 -2.16 11.13
N LEU A 272 1.43 -3.05 12.10
CA LEU A 272 2.08 -4.33 11.88
C LEU A 272 1.06 -5.44 11.59
N GLN A 273 -0.03 -5.51 12.36
CA GLN A 273 -1.00 -6.59 12.24
C GLN A 273 -2.19 -6.25 11.34
N GLN A 274 -2.26 -5.06 10.76
CA GLN A 274 -3.31 -4.61 9.85
C GLN A 274 -4.74 -4.71 10.45
N ARG A 275 -4.86 -4.75 11.77
CA ARG A 275 -6.11 -4.81 12.53
C ARG A 275 -6.19 -3.68 13.55
N PRO A 276 -6.35 -2.42 13.11
CA PRO A 276 -6.48 -1.30 14.04
C PRO A 276 -7.66 -1.54 15.01
N SER A 277 -7.49 -1.13 16.25
CA SER A 277 -8.50 -1.20 17.29
C SER A 277 -8.77 0.20 17.87
N PRO A 278 -9.91 0.43 18.53
CA PRO A 278 -10.17 1.72 19.16
C PRO A 278 -9.10 2.06 20.21
N LYS A 279 -8.67 3.32 20.24
CA LYS A 279 -7.76 3.82 21.25
C LYS A 279 -8.45 3.79 22.62
N GLY A 280 -8.00 2.94 23.50
CA GLY A 280 -8.58 2.80 24.85
C GLY A 280 -9.35 1.49 25.12
N GLY A 281 -9.22 0.48 24.22
CA GLY A 281 -9.70 -0.87 24.50
C GLY A 281 -11.17 -1.15 24.22
N GLY A 282 -11.79 -0.42 23.29
CA GLY A 282 -13.18 -0.67 22.91
C GLY A 282 -14.21 -0.16 23.92
N ILE A 283 -15.39 -0.80 23.96
CA ILE A 283 -16.51 -0.43 24.85
C ILE A 283 -16.12 -0.59 26.34
N LEU A 284 -15.26 -1.57 26.64
CA LEU A 284 -14.75 -1.83 27.99
C LEU A 284 -13.36 -1.23 28.15
N LYS A 285 -13.25 -0.15 28.92
CA LYS A 285 -11.96 0.48 29.22
C LYS A 285 -11.20 -0.35 30.25
N SER A 286 -9.91 -0.58 30.03
CA SER A 286 -9.05 -1.28 31.00
C SER A 286 -9.05 -0.62 32.38
N SER A 287 -9.24 0.71 32.43
CA SER A 287 -9.40 1.48 33.68
C SER A 287 -10.70 1.18 34.49
N TRP A 288 -11.63 0.46 33.90
CA TRP A 288 -12.86 0.01 34.60
C TRP A 288 -12.67 -1.30 35.34
N TRP A 289 -11.59 -2.04 35.05
CA TRP A 289 -11.27 -3.27 35.74
C TRP A 289 -10.42 -2.95 36.95
N VAL A 290 -10.97 -3.18 38.14
CA VAL A 290 -10.19 -3.23 39.35
C VAL A 290 -9.71 -4.67 39.52
N PRO A 291 -8.39 -4.94 39.54
CA PRO A 291 -7.91 -6.29 39.80
C PRO A 291 -8.38 -6.69 41.22
N TRP A 292 -9.01 -7.84 41.31
CA TRP A 292 -9.37 -8.43 42.58
C TRP A 292 -8.27 -9.39 43.00
N GLU A 293 -7.79 -9.25 44.20
CA GLU A 293 -6.96 -10.26 44.84
C GLU A 293 -7.89 -11.29 45.50
N LYS A 294 -7.39 -12.53 45.67
CA LYS A 294 -8.20 -13.65 46.16
C LYS A 294 -8.79 -13.36 47.53
N GLU A 295 -8.14 -12.48 48.29
CA GLU A 295 -8.54 -12.02 49.64
C GLU A 295 -9.70 -11.01 49.62
N ASP A 296 -9.99 -10.42 48.45
CA ASP A 296 -11.09 -9.46 48.26
C ASP A 296 -12.42 -10.12 47.85
N LEU A 297 -12.38 -11.46 47.62
CA LEU A 297 -13.58 -12.20 47.24
C LEU A 297 -14.48 -12.44 48.44
N PRO A 298 -15.78 -12.13 48.36
CA PRO A 298 -16.74 -12.51 49.41
C PRO A 298 -16.74 -14.02 49.66
N ASP A 299 -16.81 -14.42 50.93
CA ASP A 299 -16.80 -15.83 51.35
C ASP A 299 -17.98 -16.67 50.81
N ASN A 300 -18.98 -16.05 50.16
CA ASN A 300 -20.18 -16.71 49.64
C ASN A 300 -20.42 -16.31 48.16
N ILE A 301 -19.61 -16.84 47.21
CA ILE A 301 -19.95 -16.85 45.81
C ILE A 301 -20.54 -18.25 45.52
N GLU A 302 -21.87 -18.37 45.41
CA GLU A 302 -22.55 -19.53 44.84
C GLU A 302 -22.54 -19.49 43.31
#